data_7a5f8e610ad46232cffd231cdb8416a2
#
_entry.id   7a5f8e610ad46232cffd231cdb8416a2
#
_cell.length_a   1.000
_cell.length_b   1.000
_cell.length_c   1.000
_cell.angle_alpha   90.00
_cell.angle_beta   90.00
_cell.angle_gamma   90.00
#
_symmetry.space_group_name_H-M   'P 1'
#
loop_
_entity.id
_entity.type
_entity.pdbx_description
1 polymer ?
#
loop_
_entity_poly.entity_id
_entity_poly.type
_entity_poly.pdbx_seq_one_letter_code
_entity_poly.pdbx_strand_id
1 'polypeptide(L)'
;MANLLSLNSAAFTLEHQIGSTELLPGLVMKKATGVVDIPDRLRLTVEAEVTAPRTFVEINVIVIGQQAYMTNLFTGQWGMVPPESLPVNFLDFGQTLASIVEAVTDPALSGVEESGGRQYQRITGLVRSEALASLVPGAAEGLEVKLELFVDREDGLLRRVVITGPVVNGDVPETVRVLSIDDVNVPVDIAPPE
;
A
#
# COMPACT_ATOMS: atom_id res chain seq x y z
N MET A 1 17.23 8.52 0.27
CA MET A 1 16.51 8.20 -0.98
C MET A 1 17.13 7.06 -1.79
N ALA A 2 18.47 6.91 -1.81
CA ALA A 2 19.11 5.84 -2.61
C ALA A 2 18.63 4.41 -2.29
N ASN A 3 18.26 4.12 -1.06
CA ASN A 3 17.91 2.74 -0.65
C ASN A 3 16.51 2.30 -1.06
N LEU A 4 15.54 3.22 -1.28
CA LEU A 4 14.19 2.86 -1.72
C LEU A 4 14.17 2.31 -3.16
N LEU A 5 15.09 2.78 -4.01
CA LEU A 5 15.21 2.31 -5.41
C LEU A 5 16.00 1.00 -5.55
N SER A 6 16.63 0.53 -4.46
CA SER A 6 17.39 -0.73 -4.45
C SER A 6 16.61 -1.92 -3.86
N LEU A 7 15.28 -1.80 -3.79
CA LEU A 7 14.41 -2.91 -3.39
C LEU A 7 14.34 -3.96 -4.50
N ASN A 8 14.65 -5.21 -4.16
CA ASN A 8 14.42 -6.35 -5.03
C ASN A 8 13.13 -7.09 -4.65
N SER A 9 12.82 -7.11 -3.36
CA SER A 9 11.58 -7.69 -2.83
C SER A 9 11.18 -7.01 -1.53
N ALA A 10 9.90 -7.06 -1.20
CA ALA A 10 9.39 -6.62 0.10
C ALA A 10 8.04 -7.29 0.40
N ALA A 11 7.78 -7.54 1.67
CA ALA A 11 6.43 -7.73 2.17
C ALA A 11 5.85 -6.38 2.59
N PHE A 12 4.55 -6.20 2.40
CA PHE A 12 3.86 -4.99 2.81
C PHE A 12 2.46 -5.26 3.34
N THR A 13 2.01 -4.36 4.20
CA THR A 13 0.63 -4.33 4.68
C THR A 13 0.13 -2.90 4.61
N LEU A 14 -1.01 -2.68 3.95
CA LEU A 14 -1.76 -1.43 3.97
C LEU A 14 -3.06 -1.66 4.72
N GLU A 15 -3.26 -0.98 5.84
CA GLU A 15 -4.45 -1.13 6.68
C GLU A 15 -5.03 0.22 7.09
N HIS A 16 -6.31 0.22 7.42
CA HIS A 16 -6.99 1.38 7.99
C HIS A 16 -7.08 1.24 9.49
N GLN A 17 -6.47 2.18 10.23
CA GLN A 17 -6.72 2.34 11.66
C GLN A 17 -8.03 3.11 11.89
N ILE A 18 -8.31 4.09 11.04
CA ILE A 18 -9.54 4.88 11.03
C ILE A 18 -10.00 5.04 9.57
N GLY A 19 -11.29 4.81 9.32
CA GLY A 19 -11.85 4.94 7.98
C GLY A 19 -11.75 3.66 7.14
N SER A 20 -11.81 3.83 5.84
CA SER A 20 -11.76 2.74 4.85
C SER A 20 -11.51 3.32 3.45
N THR A 21 -11.23 2.48 2.46
CA THR A 21 -11.15 2.87 1.06
C THR A 21 -12.16 2.07 0.25
N GLU A 22 -13.05 2.74 -0.46
CA GLU A 22 -13.96 2.09 -1.40
C GLU A 22 -13.19 1.73 -2.67
N LEU A 23 -13.10 0.44 -2.99
CA LEU A 23 -12.44 -0.07 -4.19
C LEU A 23 -13.36 0.02 -5.41
N LEU A 24 -14.61 -0.32 -5.20
CA LEU A 24 -15.72 -0.27 -6.16
C LEU A 24 -16.99 0.09 -5.37
N PRO A 25 -18.05 0.60 -6.00
CA PRO A 25 -19.30 0.90 -5.32
C PRO A 25 -19.82 -0.28 -4.49
N GLY A 26 -19.88 -0.10 -3.18
CA GLY A 26 -20.32 -1.13 -2.23
C GLY A 26 -19.26 -2.16 -1.83
N LEU A 27 -18.01 -2.04 -2.27
CA LEU A 27 -16.89 -2.88 -1.86
C LEU A 27 -15.82 -2.05 -1.16
N VAL A 28 -15.66 -2.25 0.13
CA VAL A 28 -14.80 -1.42 0.99
C VAL A 28 -13.61 -2.23 1.49
N MET A 29 -12.41 -1.81 1.15
CA MET A 29 -11.17 -2.40 1.62
C MET A 29 -10.93 -2.06 3.10
N LYS A 30 -10.53 -3.07 3.87
CA LYS A 30 -10.09 -2.95 5.26
C LYS A 30 -8.57 -3.07 5.37
N LYS A 31 -8.02 -4.05 4.64
CA LYS A 31 -6.59 -4.35 4.68
C LYS A 31 -6.14 -4.94 3.35
N ALA A 32 -4.92 -4.64 2.96
CA ALA A 32 -4.23 -5.31 1.87
C ALA A 32 -2.87 -5.79 2.36
N THR A 33 -2.55 -7.06 2.14
CA THR A 33 -1.26 -7.66 2.51
C THR A 33 -0.66 -8.30 1.27
N GLY A 34 0.60 -8.03 1.01
CA GLY A 34 1.23 -8.56 -0.19
C GLY A 34 2.73 -8.73 -0.07
N VAL A 35 3.28 -9.37 -1.09
CA VAL A 35 4.71 -9.46 -1.34
C VAL A 35 4.96 -9.08 -2.79
N VAL A 36 6.03 -8.33 -3.00
CA VAL A 36 6.53 -7.97 -4.33
C VAL A 36 7.90 -8.60 -4.55
N ASP A 37 8.13 -9.06 -5.77
CA ASP A 37 9.43 -9.44 -6.30
C ASP A 37 9.64 -8.60 -7.57
N ILE A 38 10.48 -7.60 -7.43
CA ILE A 38 10.67 -6.55 -8.44
C ILE A 38 11.54 -7.13 -9.57
N PRO A 39 11.21 -6.89 -10.85
CA PRO A 39 10.31 -5.80 -11.27
C PRO A 39 8.86 -6.20 -11.55
N ASP A 40 8.50 -7.48 -11.60
CA ASP A 40 7.29 -7.87 -12.31
C ASP A 40 6.43 -8.93 -11.61
N ARG A 41 6.66 -9.22 -10.32
CA ARG A 41 5.86 -10.19 -9.59
C ARG A 41 5.21 -9.59 -8.35
N LEU A 42 3.96 -9.93 -8.15
CA LEU A 42 3.16 -9.50 -7.00
C LEU A 42 2.24 -10.64 -6.57
N ARG A 43 2.18 -10.89 -5.27
CA ARG A 43 1.07 -11.61 -4.64
C ARG A 43 0.41 -10.68 -3.65
N LEU A 44 -0.91 -10.52 -3.73
CA LEU A 44 -1.69 -9.60 -2.91
C LEU A 44 -2.94 -10.29 -2.42
N THR A 45 -3.27 -10.10 -1.16
CA THR A 45 -4.54 -10.46 -0.54
C THR A 45 -5.21 -9.18 -0.03
N VAL A 46 -6.43 -8.92 -0.46
CA VAL A 46 -7.24 -7.78 -0.03
C VAL A 46 -8.42 -8.30 0.79
N GLU A 47 -8.47 -7.90 2.05
CA GLU A 47 -9.61 -8.10 2.93
C GLU A 47 -10.58 -6.94 2.74
N ALA A 48 -11.81 -7.24 2.32
CA ALA A 48 -12.81 -6.23 2.02
C ALA A 48 -14.18 -6.62 2.58
N GLU A 49 -15.07 -5.64 2.59
CA GLU A 49 -16.46 -5.80 3.03
C GLU A 49 -17.40 -5.32 1.91
N VAL A 50 -18.31 -6.20 1.48
CA VAL A 50 -19.47 -5.80 0.69
C VAL A 50 -20.48 -5.16 1.62
N THR A 51 -20.97 -3.98 1.31
CA THR A 51 -21.80 -3.19 2.23
C THR A 51 -23.28 -3.61 2.24
N ALA A 52 -23.78 -4.23 1.16
CA ALA A 52 -25.18 -4.65 1.04
C ALA A 52 -25.34 -5.93 0.19
N PRO A 53 -25.64 -7.12 0.75
CA PRO A 53 -25.65 -7.40 2.19
C PRO A 53 -24.25 -7.35 2.79
N ARG A 54 -24.15 -7.01 4.06
CA ARG A 54 -22.84 -6.92 4.72
C ARG A 54 -22.17 -8.29 4.75
N THR A 55 -21.08 -8.44 4.03
CA THR A 55 -20.34 -9.70 3.90
C THR A 55 -18.86 -9.43 3.77
N PHE A 56 -18.03 -10.11 4.55
CA PHE A 56 -16.60 -10.07 4.40
C PHE A 56 -16.17 -10.96 3.24
N VAL A 57 -15.28 -10.44 2.42
CA VAL A 57 -14.72 -11.13 1.25
C VAL A 57 -13.21 -10.96 1.24
N GLU A 58 -12.54 -11.94 0.67
CA GLU A 58 -11.12 -11.93 0.41
C GLU A 58 -10.87 -12.00 -1.09
N ILE A 59 -10.04 -11.10 -1.60
CA ILE A 59 -9.65 -11.05 -3.00
C ILE A 59 -8.15 -11.37 -3.06
N ASN A 60 -7.82 -12.43 -3.75
CA ASN A 60 -6.42 -12.78 -3.99
C ASN A 60 -6.03 -12.40 -5.41
N VAL A 61 -4.86 -11.79 -5.55
CA VAL A 61 -4.28 -11.34 -6.82
C VAL A 61 -2.87 -11.89 -6.95
N ILE A 62 -2.52 -12.40 -8.11
CA ILE A 62 -1.15 -12.76 -8.47
C ILE A 62 -0.85 -12.11 -9.81
N VAL A 63 0.29 -11.43 -9.89
CA VAL A 63 0.82 -10.89 -11.15
C VAL A 63 2.20 -11.47 -11.39
N ILE A 64 2.45 -11.92 -12.62
CA ILE A 64 3.75 -12.44 -13.08
C ILE A 64 3.98 -11.89 -14.48
N GLY A 65 4.89 -10.96 -14.63
CA GLY A 65 5.12 -10.26 -15.89
C GLY A 65 3.85 -9.54 -16.37
N GLN A 66 3.35 -9.96 -17.52
CA GLN A 66 2.12 -9.39 -18.11
C GLN A 66 0.85 -10.21 -17.82
N GLN A 67 0.94 -11.22 -16.99
CA GLN A 67 -0.19 -12.07 -16.63
C GLN A 67 -0.70 -11.70 -15.24
N ALA A 68 -1.99 -11.45 -15.11
CA ALA A 68 -2.65 -11.20 -13.85
C ALA A 68 -3.77 -12.23 -13.61
N TYR A 69 -3.85 -12.69 -12.38
CA TYR A 69 -4.85 -13.62 -11.89
C TYR A 69 -5.54 -13.01 -10.69
N MET A 70 -6.84 -13.18 -10.59
CA MET A 70 -7.62 -12.70 -9.46
C MET A 70 -8.69 -13.72 -9.09
N THR A 71 -8.98 -13.86 -7.81
CA THR A 71 -10.09 -14.69 -7.36
C THR A 71 -11.42 -13.98 -7.59
N ASN A 72 -12.43 -14.74 -8.03
CA ASN A 72 -13.79 -14.26 -8.10
C ASN A 72 -14.35 -14.05 -6.70
N LEU A 73 -14.94 -12.90 -6.43
CA LEU A 73 -15.46 -12.48 -5.12
C LEU A 73 -16.47 -13.44 -4.49
N PHE A 74 -17.24 -14.17 -5.32
CA PHE A 74 -18.32 -15.02 -4.85
C PHE A 74 -17.98 -16.50 -4.83
N THR A 75 -17.13 -16.94 -5.76
CA THR A 75 -16.81 -18.36 -5.90
C THR A 75 -15.42 -18.72 -5.35
N GLY A 76 -14.56 -17.71 -5.15
CA GLY A 76 -13.17 -17.91 -4.77
C GLY A 76 -12.31 -18.56 -5.85
N GLN A 77 -12.85 -18.80 -7.03
CA GLN A 77 -12.12 -19.42 -8.14
C GLN A 77 -11.18 -18.42 -8.81
N TRP A 78 -9.98 -18.88 -9.14
CA TRP A 78 -9.02 -18.09 -9.89
C TRP A 78 -9.45 -17.91 -11.34
N GLY A 79 -9.22 -16.70 -11.86
CA GLY A 79 -9.40 -16.38 -13.27
C GLY A 79 -8.32 -15.41 -13.75
N MET A 80 -7.94 -15.51 -15.01
CA MET A 80 -7.10 -14.50 -15.64
C MET A 80 -7.89 -13.21 -15.85
N VAL A 81 -7.25 -12.09 -15.55
CA VAL A 81 -7.80 -10.75 -15.73
C VAL A 81 -6.78 -9.87 -16.45
N PRO A 82 -7.21 -8.86 -17.22
CA PRO A 82 -6.29 -7.85 -17.74
C PRO A 82 -5.59 -7.10 -16.58
N PRO A 83 -4.26 -6.92 -16.61
CA PRO A 83 -3.54 -6.22 -15.54
C PRO A 83 -4.09 -4.82 -15.23
N GLU A 84 -4.59 -4.12 -16.26
CA GLU A 84 -5.20 -2.79 -16.16
C GLU A 84 -6.54 -2.78 -15.41
N SER A 85 -7.16 -3.94 -15.22
CA SER A 85 -8.40 -4.07 -14.45
C SER A 85 -8.19 -4.31 -12.96
N LEU A 86 -6.93 -4.44 -12.53
CA LEU A 86 -6.62 -4.60 -11.11
C LEU A 86 -6.94 -3.32 -10.35
N PRO A 87 -7.58 -3.42 -9.18
CA PRO A 87 -7.96 -2.26 -8.38
C PRO A 87 -6.77 -1.49 -7.80
N VAL A 88 -5.61 -2.14 -7.73
CA VAL A 88 -4.34 -1.58 -7.21
C VAL A 88 -3.18 -2.16 -8.02
N ASN A 89 -2.17 -1.32 -8.28
CA ASN A 89 -0.95 -1.76 -8.94
C ASN A 89 0.26 -1.47 -8.03
N PHE A 90 0.80 -2.53 -7.45
CA PHE A 90 2.00 -2.46 -6.59
C PHE A 90 3.26 -3.00 -7.29
N LEU A 91 3.25 -3.22 -8.60
CA LEU A 91 4.42 -3.74 -9.32
C LEU A 91 5.62 -2.80 -9.22
N ASP A 92 5.37 -1.50 -9.35
CA ASP A 92 6.40 -0.47 -9.21
C ASP A 92 6.52 0.03 -7.74
N PHE A 93 6.41 -0.86 -6.77
CA PHE A 93 6.33 -0.52 -5.35
C PHE A 93 7.46 0.40 -4.88
N GLY A 94 8.71 0.09 -5.23
CA GLY A 94 9.85 0.93 -4.87
C GLY A 94 9.77 2.33 -5.49
N GLN A 95 9.38 2.44 -6.76
CA GLN A 95 9.20 3.72 -7.44
C GLN A 95 8.02 4.51 -6.86
N THR A 96 6.92 3.82 -6.54
CA THR A 96 5.75 4.42 -5.86
C THR A 96 6.16 5.05 -4.53
N LEU A 97 6.90 4.33 -3.69
CA LEU A 97 7.39 4.85 -2.41
C LEU A 97 8.35 6.03 -2.59
N ALA A 98 9.27 5.95 -3.56
CA ALA A 98 10.18 7.03 -3.86
C ALA A 98 9.43 8.30 -4.29
N SER A 99 8.44 8.17 -5.18
CA SER A 99 7.63 9.29 -5.66
C SER A 99 6.81 9.94 -4.53
N ILE A 100 6.27 9.14 -3.61
CA ILE A 100 5.56 9.65 -2.42
C ILE A 100 6.52 10.45 -1.53
N VAL A 101 7.71 9.92 -1.26
CA VAL A 101 8.73 10.60 -0.43
C VAL A 101 9.20 11.90 -1.09
N GLU A 102 9.38 11.92 -2.41
CA GLU A 102 9.78 13.11 -3.18
C GLU A 102 8.68 14.19 -3.21
N ALA A 103 7.42 13.79 -3.15
CA ALA A 103 6.29 14.71 -3.12
C ALA A 103 6.06 15.36 -1.74
N VAL A 104 6.76 14.93 -0.69
CA VAL A 104 6.63 15.49 0.65
C VAL A 104 7.12 16.92 0.70
N THR A 105 6.25 17.82 1.14
CA THR A 105 6.56 19.21 1.43
C THR A 105 6.72 19.44 2.93
N ASP A 106 7.47 20.48 3.29
CA ASP A 106 7.74 20.87 4.68
C ASP A 106 8.25 19.71 5.59
N PRO A 107 9.22 18.89 5.13
CA PRO A 107 9.70 17.76 5.91
C PRO A 107 10.39 18.23 7.18
N ALA A 108 10.01 17.63 8.31
CA ALA A 108 10.60 17.92 9.62
C ALA A 108 10.95 16.63 10.36
N LEU A 109 12.12 16.62 11.00
CA LEU A 109 12.50 15.54 11.91
C LEU A 109 11.66 15.64 13.20
N SER A 110 10.90 14.60 13.53
CA SER A 110 9.97 14.59 14.67
C SER A 110 10.39 13.68 15.81
N GLY A 111 11.64 13.24 15.83
CA GLY A 111 12.18 12.39 16.89
C GLY A 111 12.55 10.98 16.43
N VAL A 112 12.78 10.12 17.40
CA VAL A 112 13.13 8.71 17.21
C VAL A 112 12.10 7.87 17.94
N GLU A 113 11.59 6.84 17.27
CA GLU A 113 10.71 5.83 17.86
C GLU A 113 11.47 4.50 17.97
N GLU A 114 11.29 3.80 19.08
CA GLU A 114 11.82 2.45 19.25
C GLU A 114 10.67 1.44 19.21
N SER A 115 10.81 0.44 18.37
CA SER A 115 9.84 -0.64 18.21
C SER A 115 10.55 -1.93 17.79
N GLY A 116 10.20 -3.06 18.42
CA GLY A 116 10.80 -4.36 18.10
C GLY A 116 12.32 -4.43 18.25
N GLY A 117 12.91 -3.61 19.11
CA GLY A 117 14.38 -3.53 19.30
C GLY A 117 15.11 -2.76 18.21
N ARG A 118 14.40 -2.09 17.30
CA ARG A 118 14.95 -1.20 16.27
C ARG A 118 14.58 0.25 16.54
N GLN A 119 15.41 1.15 16.06
CA GLN A 119 15.19 2.60 16.15
C GLN A 119 14.84 3.17 14.80
N TYR A 120 13.75 3.92 14.75
CA TYR A 120 13.25 4.57 13.54
C TYR A 120 13.33 6.09 13.67
N GLN A 121 13.95 6.72 12.69
CA GLN A 121 13.86 8.16 12.53
C GLN A 121 12.47 8.51 12.02
N ARG A 122 11.73 9.30 12.79
CA ARG A 122 10.40 9.80 12.38
C ARG A 122 10.56 11.12 11.66
N ILE A 123 9.98 11.21 10.47
CA ILE A 123 9.92 12.40 9.62
C ILE A 123 8.45 12.70 9.38
N THR A 124 8.04 13.93 9.60
CA THR A 124 6.68 14.40 9.29
C THR A 124 6.71 15.36 8.11
N GLY A 125 5.62 15.44 7.36
CA GLY A 125 5.47 16.39 6.27
C GLY A 125 4.06 16.35 5.71
N LEU A 126 3.82 17.13 4.67
CA LEU A 126 2.55 17.20 3.96
C LEU A 126 2.73 16.69 2.54
N VAL A 127 1.67 16.14 1.97
CA VAL A 127 1.63 15.70 0.57
C VAL A 127 0.26 16.03 0.00
N ARG A 128 0.19 16.23 -1.32
CA ARG A 128 -1.09 16.28 -2.02
C ARG A 128 -1.62 14.87 -2.25
N SER A 129 -2.93 14.70 -2.11
CA SER A 129 -3.61 13.39 -2.22
C SER A 129 -3.34 12.67 -3.54
N GLU A 130 -3.22 13.39 -4.65
CA GLU A 130 -2.90 12.83 -5.96
C GLU A 130 -1.55 12.10 -6.01
N ALA A 131 -0.59 12.49 -5.17
CA ALA A 131 0.69 11.77 -5.06
C ALA A 131 0.54 10.37 -4.44
N LEU A 132 -0.59 10.09 -3.79
CA LEU A 132 -0.92 8.80 -3.20
C LEU A 132 -1.75 7.90 -4.12
N ALA A 133 -2.05 8.30 -5.35
CA ALA A 133 -2.98 7.62 -6.26
C ALA A 133 -2.54 6.16 -6.58
N SER A 134 -1.24 5.89 -6.63
CA SER A 134 -0.73 4.53 -6.85
C SER A 134 -0.93 3.61 -5.62
N LEU A 135 -1.11 4.18 -4.43
CA LEU A 135 -1.30 3.45 -3.19
C LEU A 135 -2.77 3.38 -2.76
N VAL A 136 -3.52 4.45 -3.03
CA VAL A 136 -4.92 4.59 -2.64
C VAL A 136 -5.77 4.83 -3.89
N PRO A 137 -6.48 3.81 -4.39
CA PRO A 137 -7.36 3.96 -5.55
C PRO A 137 -8.41 5.06 -5.34
N GLY A 138 -8.63 5.87 -6.38
CA GLY A 138 -9.59 6.95 -6.33
C GLY A 138 -9.13 8.19 -5.56
N ALA A 139 -7.81 8.32 -5.32
CA ALA A 139 -7.25 9.54 -4.71
C ALA A 139 -7.76 10.79 -5.43
N ALA A 140 -8.31 11.72 -4.66
CA ALA A 140 -8.81 12.98 -5.17
C ALA A 140 -7.65 13.94 -5.48
N GLU A 141 -7.92 14.99 -6.21
CA GLU A 141 -6.93 16.04 -6.45
C GLU A 141 -7.04 17.16 -5.43
N GLY A 142 -5.89 17.71 -5.02
CA GLY A 142 -5.77 18.95 -4.27
C GLY A 142 -6.08 18.86 -2.77
N LEU A 143 -6.34 17.68 -2.21
CA LEU A 143 -6.47 17.52 -0.77
C LEU A 143 -5.09 17.51 -0.12
N GLU A 144 -5.00 18.11 1.07
CA GLU A 144 -3.76 18.08 1.85
C GLU A 144 -3.79 16.95 2.87
N VAL A 145 -2.73 16.16 2.87
CA VAL A 145 -2.61 14.94 3.66
C VAL A 145 -1.33 14.99 4.47
N LYS A 146 -1.40 14.66 5.75
CA LYS A 146 -0.23 14.55 6.63
C LYS A 146 0.41 13.18 6.47
N LEU A 147 1.73 13.16 6.27
CA LEU A 147 2.54 11.94 6.30
C LEU A 147 3.45 11.91 7.53
N GLU A 148 3.62 10.70 8.06
CA GLU A 148 4.67 10.36 9.00
C GLU A 148 5.44 9.16 8.44
N LEU A 149 6.72 9.37 8.19
CA LEU A 149 7.64 8.38 7.63
C LEU A 149 8.54 7.85 8.74
N PHE A 150 8.66 6.55 8.83
CA PHE A 150 9.52 5.88 9.80
C PHE A 150 10.64 5.16 9.06
N VAL A 151 11.83 5.73 9.15
CA VAL A 151 13.03 5.24 8.46
C VAL A 151 13.91 4.53 9.49
N ASP A 152 14.26 3.28 9.25
CA ASP A 152 15.16 2.51 10.07
C ASP A 152 16.54 3.19 10.12
N ARG A 153 17.07 3.41 11.31
CA ARG A 153 18.36 4.09 11.48
C ARG A 153 19.56 3.20 11.18
N GLU A 154 19.37 1.89 11.15
CA GLU A 154 20.44 0.93 10.90
C GLU A 154 20.74 0.80 9.39
N ASP A 155 19.69 0.64 8.59
CA ASP A 155 19.83 0.40 7.14
C ASP A 155 19.32 1.55 6.25
N GLY A 156 18.68 2.55 6.83
CA GLY A 156 18.14 3.70 6.11
C GLY A 156 16.89 3.40 5.27
N LEU A 157 16.26 2.25 5.47
CA LEU A 157 15.06 1.87 4.72
C LEU A 157 13.79 2.42 5.36
N LEU A 158 12.84 2.80 4.53
CA LEU A 158 11.49 3.17 4.95
C LEU A 158 10.76 1.89 5.39
N ARG A 159 10.26 1.88 6.63
CA ARG A 159 9.57 0.73 7.22
C ARG A 159 8.10 0.97 7.46
N ARG A 160 7.69 2.22 7.62
CA ARG A 160 6.28 2.53 7.85
C ARG A 160 5.95 3.93 7.34
N VAL A 161 4.78 4.05 6.76
CA VAL A 161 4.18 5.32 6.36
C VAL A 161 2.81 5.42 7.03
N VAL A 162 2.58 6.46 7.79
CA VAL A 162 1.26 6.79 8.35
C VAL A 162 0.70 7.95 7.55
N ILE A 163 -0.48 7.75 6.99
CA ILE A 163 -1.20 8.70 6.13
C ILE A 163 -2.43 9.17 6.91
N THR A 164 -2.45 10.43 7.32
CA THR A 164 -3.56 11.01 8.10
C THR A 164 -4.25 12.11 7.30
N GLY A 165 -5.54 11.98 7.14
CA GLY A 165 -6.39 12.94 6.41
C GLY A 165 -7.11 12.33 5.22
N PRO A 166 -7.92 13.15 4.53
CA PRO A 166 -8.70 12.70 3.40
C PRO A 166 -7.79 12.50 2.17
N VAL A 167 -7.83 11.30 1.58
CA VAL A 167 -7.16 10.98 0.31
C VAL A 167 -8.19 10.86 -0.81
N VAL A 168 -9.38 10.32 -0.50
CA VAL A 168 -10.49 10.20 -1.45
C VAL A 168 -11.66 11.09 -1.01
N ASN A 169 -12.54 11.46 -1.94
CA ASN A 169 -13.69 12.36 -1.67
C ASN A 169 -14.68 11.83 -0.63
N GLY A 170 -14.61 10.67 -0.12
CA GLY A 170 -15.48 10.12 0.92
C GLY A 170 -14.82 10.03 2.29
N ASP A 171 -13.54 10.35 2.38
CA ASP A 171 -12.81 10.27 3.64
C ASP A 171 -13.22 11.37 4.63
N VAL A 172 -13.19 11.00 5.91
CA VAL A 172 -13.26 11.98 6.99
C VAL A 172 -11.86 12.50 7.32
N PRO A 173 -11.73 13.71 7.91
CA PRO A 173 -10.42 14.30 8.23
C PRO A 173 -9.55 13.43 9.14
N GLU A 174 -10.17 12.57 9.95
CA GLU A 174 -9.51 11.67 10.90
C GLU A 174 -9.09 10.33 10.28
N THR A 175 -9.32 10.13 8.98
CA THR A 175 -8.92 8.88 8.30
C THR A 175 -7.44 8.62 8.47
N VAL A 176 -7.08 7.41 8.91
CA VAL A 176 -5.68 6.98 9.10
C VAL A 176 -5.45 5.67 8.37
N ARG A 177 -4.49 5.71 7.44
CA ARG A 177 -3.97 4.53 6.75
C ARG A 177 -2.53 4.31 7.16
N VAL A 178 -2.14 3.06 7.36
CA VAL A 178 -0.78 2.66 7.70
C VAL A 178 -0.28 1.67 6.65
N LEU A 179 0.81 2.03 6.01
CA LEU A 179 1.59 1.13 5.19
C LEU A 179 2.81 0.68 6.00
N SER A 180 2.92 -0.62 6.25
CA SER A 180 4.10 -1.27 6.82
C SER A 180 4.88 -2.00 5.73
N ILE A 181 6.21 -2.00 5.82
CA ILE A 181 7.13 -2.61 4.86
C ILE A 181 8.10 -3.49 5.63
N ASP A 182 8.02 -4.78 5.38
CA ASP A 182 8.77 -5.82 6.07
C ASP A 182 9.55 -6.69 5.07
N ASP A 183 10.37 -7.60 5.56
CA ASP A 183 11.09 -8.62 4.78
C ASP A 183 11.75 -8.06 3.50
N VAL A 184 12.39 -6.89 3.63
CA VAL A 184 13.03 -6.21 2.49
C VAL A 184 14.23 -7.03 2.01
N ASN A 185 14.27 -7.27 0.68
CA ASN A 185 15.31 -8.04 -0.01
C ASN A 185 15.44 -9.49 0.47
N VAL A 186 14.37 -10.04 1.08
CA VAL A 186 14.28 -11.47 1.37
C VAL A 186 13.74 -12.18 0.12
N PRO A 187 14.36 -13.29 -0.34
CA PRO A 187 13.86 -14.04 -1.49
C PRO A 187 12.41 -14.47 -1.29
N VAL A 188 11.58 -14.22 -2.29
CA VAL A 188 10.17 -14.62 -2.31
C VAL A 188 9.90 -15.51 -3.52
N ASP A 189 8.98 -16.46 -3.38
CA ASP A 189 8.52 -17.31 -4.48
C ASP A 189 7.05 -16.95 -4.79
N ILE A 190 6.84 -16.44 -6.01
CA ILE A 190 5.52 -16.10 -6.52
C ILE A 190 5.29 -16.91 -7.79
N ALA A 191 4.39 -17.89 -7.68
CA ALA A 191 3.99 -18.79 -8.76
C ALA A 191 2.54 -18.54 -9.19
N PRO A 192 2.16 -18.92 -10.44
CA PRO A 192 0.76 -18.91 -10.87
C PRO A 192 -0.12 -19.71 -9.92
N PRO A 193 -1.42 -19.40 -9.83
CA PRO A 193 -2.35 -20.19 -9.02
C PRO A 193 -2.54 -21.59 -9.65
N GLU A 194 -2.78 -22.59 -8.79
CA GLU A 194 -3.11 -23.97 -9.21
C GLU A 194 -4.55 -24.06 -9.75
#